data_bd76d38bba5bc511e2ad4388eefadf47
#
_entry.id   bd76d38bba5bc511e2ad4388eefadf47
#
_cell.length_a   1.000
_cell.length_b   1.000
_cell.length_c   1.000
_cell.angle_alpha   90.00
_cell.angle_beta   90.00
_cell.angle_gamma   90.00
#
_symmetry.space_group_name_H-M   'P 1'
#
loop_
_entity.id
_entity.type
_entity.pdbx_description
1 polymer ?
#
loop_
_entity_poly.entity_id
_entity_poly.type
_entity_poly.pdbx_seq_one_letter_code
_entity_poly.pdbx_strand_id
1 'polypeptide(L)'
;MTNYTNNNIYYIKVISLFILGITLTSVSFTLHAQIQEQIQLANEYLAKGDKKKALDLYRDLAKNDVNTSFIYNNYINVLLDLGFYDEAQNFLKKTSRHDPQNLQYRLDLGLTYIRSGDMTKADKYFKELITENKGNMQRIKVMSDYFMSRSLPDYGIIALSESRQVLGNPYLFCLDLAMLYRVKGSQDKMVQEYLTYVTQSSANIQYVKNVLQALLTKPEELESLEKLLYEKVQQFPDVEVYADLLIWVTMQQKNFYASFIQARAYDKRYKREGEKSMEVAKVALDNEDYDNALKIYRYLIREYPNSQNYLLARLGVIKTREERVKKSFPVKKDSVAVLIGDYKNFIKQYPDNANALEASKNQALLYANYLDQKDSAIQILNKLIANPKASQYLKSKAKLDLGDIYILKGEPWESTLLYSQVEKTQKENLVGYEAKLRNAKLSYYKGDFRLAQEHLDILKQATTREIANDALQLSMRIKENIAFDSTGAALKDYAAIELLLYQNKTEDALKKIEDLKQGESTGGTSISNQSILDDVYWLEANIRMQRGEFDNSIALLQRILDEYGEDILADDAYFLQGEIYERQLGDKDKAMEIYRNFLTKYPGSVYAAEARKRYRQLRGDFSGQQVQPQF
;
A
#
# COMPACT_ATOMS: atom_id res chain seq x y z
N MET A 1 -87.19 1.83 49.34
CA MET A 1 -87.13 2.03 47.85
C MET A 1 -86.10 3.05 47.46
N THR A 2 -85.19 3.53 48.30
CA THR A 2 -84.21 4.61 47.97
C THR A 2 -82.79 4.15 47.62
N ASN A 3 -82.44 2.86 47.68
CA ASN A 3 -81.11 2.35 47.41
C ASN A 3 -80.93 1.78 45.99
N TYR A 4 -82.00 1.55 45.24
CA TYR A 4 -81.90 0.99 43.84
C TYR A 4 -81.72 2.04 42.80
N THR A 5 -82.10 3.27 43.04
CA THR A 5 -81.97 4.39 42.06
C THR A 5 -80.54 5.00 42.03
N ASN A 6 -79.79 4.99 43.13
CA ASN A 6 -78.43 5.53 43.18
C ASN A 6 -77.41 4.63 42.50
N ASN A 7 -77.55 3.32 42.51
CA ASN A 7 -76.64 2.41 41.80
C ASN A 7 -76.78 2.51 40.26
N ASN A 8 -78.00 2.68 39.74
CA ASN A 8 -78.21 2.81 38.33
C ASN A 8 -77.62 4.12 37.76
N ILE A 9 -77.66 5.21 38.49
CA ILE A 9 -77.06 6.48 38.09
C ILE A 9 -75.56 6.38 38.11
N TYR A 10 -74.94 5.64 39.04
CA TYR A 10 -73.51 5.38 39.12
C TYR A 10 -73.03 4.53 37.91
N TYR A 11 -73.70 3.45 37.57
CA TYR A 11 -73.43 2.60 36.42
C TYR A 11 -73.57 3.36 35.08
N ILE A 12 -74.59 4.20 34.94
CA ILE A 12 -74.79 5.03 33.75
C ILE A 12 -73.66 6.05 33.62
N LYS A 13 -73.19 6.68 34.72
CA LYS A 13 -72.03 7.58 34.68
C LYS A 13 -70.71 6.88 34.34
N VAL A 14 -70.47 5.68 34.86
CA VAL A 14 -69.31 4.86 34.59
C VAL A 14 -69.31 4.39 33.12
N ILE A 15 -70.44 3.94 32.60
CA ILE A 15 -70.64 3.52 31.22
C ILE A 15 -70.47 4.70 30.29
N SER A 16 -71.04 5.89 30.61
CA SER A 16 -70.86 7.09 29.79
C SER A 16 -69.40 7.60 29.76
N LEU A 17 -68.63 7.51 30.85
CA LEU A 17 -67.23 7.80 30.96
C LEU A 17 -66.39 6.79 30.15
N PHE A 18 -66.75 5.51 30.14
CA PHE A 18 -66.10 4.45 29.40
C PHE A 18 -66.34 4.60 27.88
N ILE A 19 -67.58 4.93 27.47
CA ILE A 19 -67.91 5.23 26.06
C ILE A 19 -67.21 6.51 25.60
N LEU A 20 -67.13 7.55 26.42
CA LEU A 20 -66.40 8.77 26.16
C LEU A 20 -64.88 8.51 26.00
N GLY A 21 -64.32 7.61 26.83
CA GLY A 21 -62.95 7.15 26.75
C GLY A 21 -62.65 6.39 25.44
N ILE A 22 -63.54 5.46 25.05
CA ILE A 22 -63.42 4.70 23.80
C ILE A 22 -63.58 5.59 22.55
N THR A 23 -64.51 6.55 22.59
CA THR A 23 -64.69 7.49 21.48
C THR A 23 -63.50 8.46 21.35
N LEU A 24 -62.91 8.92 22.47
CA LEU A 24 -61.72 9.75 22.45
C LEU A 24 -60.47 8.98 21.93
N THR A 25 -60.30 7.71 22.31
CA THR A 25 -59.21 6.87 21.80
C THR A 25 -59.38 6.52 20.33
N SER A 26 -60.61 6.20 19.88
CA SER A 26 -60.89 5.93 18.45
C SER A 26 -60.69 7.15 17.57
N VAL A 27 -61.09 8.33 18.00
CA VAL A 27 -60.84 9.59 17.28
C VAL A 27 -59.35 9.92 17.22
N SER A 28 -58.58 9.66 18.30
CA SER A 28 -57.13 9.86 18.26
C SER A 28 -56.43 8.87 17.32
N PHE A 29 -56.89 7.63 17.23
CA PHE A 29 -56.32 6.61 16.33
C PHE A 29 -56.59 6.93 14.86
N THR A 30 -57.81 7.39 14.51
CA THR A 30 -58.14 7.78 13.15
C THR A 30 -57.42 9.04 12.70
N LEU A 31 -57.21 10.00 13.58
CA LEU A 31 -56.46 11.21 13.28
C LEU A 31 -54.98 10.90 13.04
N HIS A 32 -54.40 9.98 13.83
CA HIS A 32 -52.99 9.56 13.66
C HIS A 32 -52.77 8.77 12.36
N ALA A 33 -53.68 7.90 11.97
CA ALA A 33 -53.65 7.16 10.72
C ALA A 33 -53.74 8.11 9.52
N GLN A 34 -54.58 9.13 9.56
CA GLN A 34 -54.73 10.11 8.50
C GLN A 34 -53.49 11.00 8.31
N ILE A 35 -52.78 11.35 9.41
CA ILE A 35 -51.54 12.10 9.38
C ILE A 35 -50.44 11.25 8.69
N GLN A 36 -50.31 9.97 9.09
CA GLN A 36 -49.34 9.06 8.47
C GLN A 36 -49.58 8.86 6.98
N GLU A 37 -50.80 8.74 6.54
CA GLU A 37 -51.19 8.63 5.15
C GLU A 37 -50.83 9.91 4.36
N GLN A 38 -51.02 11.09 4.91
CA GLN A 38 -50.64 12.36 4.31
C GLN A 38 -49.09 12.49 4.21
N ILE A 39 -48.35 12.07 5.22
CA ILE A 39 -46.88 12.04 5.22
C ILE A 39 -46.37 11.09 4.11
N GLN A 40 -46.97 9.90 4.02
CA GLN A 40 -46.61 8.93 2.98
C GLN A 40 -46.89 9.47 1.59
N LEU A 41 -48.06 10.09 1.38
CA LEU A 41 -48.43 10.70 0.10
C LEU A 41 -47.46 11.84 -0.29
N ALA A 42 -47.06 12.68 0.67
CA ALA A 42 -46.09 13.75 0.43
C ALA A 42 -44.71 13.16 0.03
N ASN A 43 -44.28 12.08 0.69
CA ASN A 43 -43.04 11.37 0.37
C ASN A 43 -43.10 10.71 -1.02
N GLU A 44 -44.25 10.16 -1.41
CA GLU A 44 -44.45 9.59 -2.75
C GLU A 44 -44.37 10.65 -3.86
N TYR A 45 -44.98 11.83 -3.65
CA TYR A 45 -44.83 12.95 -4.61
C TYR A 45 -43.37 13.40 -4.71
N LEU A 46 -42.66 13.44 -3.58
CA LEU A 46 -41.23 13.78 -3.55
C LEU A 46 -40.39 12.75 -4.32
N ALA A 47 -40.66 11.47 -4.13
CA ALA A 47 -39.98 10.38 -4.84
C ALA A 47 -40.25 10.40 -6.35
N LYS A 48 -41.45 10.83 -6.79
CA LYS A 48 -41.81 11.02 -8.19
C LYS A 48 -41.29 12.34 -8.78
N GLY A 49 -40.58 13.18 -8.00
CA GLY A 49 -40.04 14.47 -8.42
C GLY A 49 -41.04 15.63 -8.42
N ASP A 50 -42.31 15.42 -8.02
CA ASP A 50 -43.34 16.48 -7.92
C ASP A 50 -43.19 17.25 -6.60
N LYS A 51 -42.07 18.03 -6.51
CA LYS A 51 -41.74 18.81 -5.33
C LYS A 51 -42.80 19.83 -4.92
N LYS A 52 -43.59 20.33 -5.87
CA LYS A 52 -44.65 21.33 -5.60
C LYS A 52 -45.82 20.71 -4.85
N LYS A 53 -46.33 19.56 -5.28
CA LYS A 53 -47.41 18.86 -4.57
C LYS A 53 -46.97 18.35 -3.21
N ALA A 54 -45.70 17.84 -3.10
CA ALA A 54 -45.15 17.47 -1.84
C ALA A 54 -45.07 18.65 -0.87
N LEU A 55 -44.67 19.82 -1.36
CA LEU A 55 -44.60 21.05 -0.56
C LEU A 55 -45.96 21.47 0.02
N ASP A 56 -47.02 21.44 -0.79
CA ASP A 56 -48.33 21.82 -0.32
C ASP A 56 -48.83 20.91 0.82
N LEU A 57 -48.61 19.61 0.72
CA LEU A 57 -48.90 18.66 1.79
C LEU A 57 -48.06 18.90 3.04
N TYR A 58 -46.75 19.14 2.88
CA TYR A 58 -45.87 19.44 4.02
C TYR A 58 -46.26 20.77 4.69
N ARG A 59 -46.70 21.79 3.97
CA ARG A 59 -47.22 23.05 4.54
C ARG A 59 -48.44 22.81 5.45
N ASP A 60 -49.37 21.98 4.97
CA ASP A 60 -50.55 21.64 5.77
C ASP A 60 -50.17 20.84 7.03
N LEU A 61 -49.30 19.87 6.89
CA LEU A 61 -48.77 19.07 8.02
C LEU A 61 -48.03 19.93 9.04
N ALA A 62 -47.25 20.93 8.57
CA ALA A 62 -46.45 21.82 9.45
C ALA A 62 -47.26 22.82 10.26
N LYS A 63 -48.59 22.96 9.99
CA LYS A 63 -49.50 23.75 10.84
C LYS A 63 -49.62 23.17 12.26
N ASN A 64 -49.41 21.87 12.40
CA ASN A 64 -49.44 21.19 13.70
C ASN A 64 -48.00 20.81 14.10
N ASP A 65 -47.51 21.37 15.19
CA ASP A 65 -46.16 21.17 15.70
C ASP A 65 -45.82 19.72 16.06
N VAL A 66 -46.81 18.89 16.36
CA VAL A 66 -46.63 17.45 16.63
C VAL A 66 -46.06 16.72 15.40
N ASN A 67 -46.35 17.17 14.22
CA ASN A 67 -45.89 16.55 12.98
C ASN A 67 -44.45 16.91 12.62
N THR A 68 -43.86 17.92 13.25
CA THR A 68 -42.55 18.47 12.91
C THR A 68 -41.47 17.40 12.82
N SER A 69 -41.38 16.49 13.77
CA SER A 69 -40.34 15.43 13.77
C SER A 69 -40.45 14.47 12.58
N PHE A 70 -41.64 14.25 12.06
CA PHE A 70 -41.90 13.32 10.96
C PHE A 70 -41.63 13.93 9.57
N ILE A 71 -41.89 15.24 9.42
CA ILE A 71 -41.80 15.92 8.12
C ILE A 71 -40.51 16.73 7.96
N TYR A 72 -39.78 17.00 9.04
CA TYR A 72 -38.71 18.00 9.12
C TYR A 72 -37.72 17.93 7.96
N ASN A 73 -37.06 16.78 7.81
CA ASN A 73 -35.98 16.65 6.82
C ASN A 73 -36.48 16.88 5.39
N ASN A 74 -37.60 16.27 5.03
CA ASN A 74 -38.14 16.37 3.69
C ASN A 74 -38.72 17.76 3.41
N TYR A 75 -39.41 18.35 4.37
CA TYR A 75 -39.97 19.68 4.24
C TYR A 75 -38.90 20.75 4.04
N ILE A 76 -37.85 20.75 4.90
CA ILE A 76 -36.73 21.69 4.76
C ILE A 76 -36.02 21.52 3.43
N ASN A 77 -35.70 20.28 3.02
CA ASN A 77 -35.03 20.03 1.75
C ASN A 77 -35.86 20.55 0.57
N VAL A 78 -37.19 20.32 0.55
CA VAL A 78 -38.08 20.82 -0.51
C VAL A 78 -38.13 22.34 -0.53
N LEU A 79 -38.23 23.00 0.63
CA LEU A 79 -38.21 24.46 0.74
C LEU A 79 -36.90 25.06 0.18
N LEU A 80 -35.77 24.47 0.55
CA LEU A 80 -34.46 24.92 0.06
C LEU A 80 -34.27 24.68 -1.44
N ASP A 81 -34.71 23.53 -1.93
CA ASP A 81 -34.62 23.16 -3.35
C ASP A 81 -35.47 24.04 -4.25
N LEU A 82 -36.65 24.48 -3.77
CA LEU A 82 -37.54 25.37 -4.50
C LEU A 82 -37.27 26.84 -4.27
N GLY A 83 -36.31 27.20 -3.41
CA GLY A 83 -35.93 28.59 -3.14
C GLY A 83 -36.87 29.35 -2.17
N PHE A 84 -37.74 28.65 -1.41
CA PHE A 84 -38.60 29.26 -0.39
C PHE A 84 -37.88 29.55 0.91
N TYR A 85 -36.81 30.31 0.85
CA TYR A 85 -35.88 30.53 1.98
C TYR A 85 -36.55 31.23 3.17
N ASP A 86 -37.43 32.21 2.94
CA ASP A 86 -38.11 32.90 4.05
C ASP A 86 -39.06 31.97 4.81
N GLU A 87 -39.75 31.11 4.11
CA GLU A 87 -40.61 30.10 4.72
C GLU A 87 -39.78 29.09 5.55
N ALA A 88 -38.67 28.61 4.98
CA ALA A 88 -37.73 27.74 5.68
C ALA A 88 -37.18 28.41 6.94
N GLN A 89 -36.76 29.69 6.88
CA GLN A 89 -36.29 30.42 8.04
C GLN A 89 -37.36 30.57 9.12
N ASN A 90 -38.61 30.85 8.74
CA ASN A 90 -39.71 31.00 9.70
C ASN A 90 -40.05 29.69 10.37
N PHE A 91 -40.08 28.60 9.62
CA PHE A 91 -40.29 27.26 10.15
C PHE A 91 -39.17 26.85 11.12
N LEU A 92 -37.92 27.04 10.73
CA LEU A 92 -36.73 26.71 11.54
C LEU A 92 -36.63 27.56 12.82
N LYS A 93 -36.97 28.85 12.75
CA LYS A 93 -37.03 29.71 13.96
C LYS A 93 -38.13 29.24 14.93
N LYS A 94 -39.28 28.81 14.41
CA LYS A 94 -40.38 28.27 15.23
C LYS A 94 -39.95 26.97 15.90
N THR A 95 -39.44 26.00 15.13
CA THR A 95 -39.00 24.68 15.64
C THR A 95 -37.85 24.81 16.63
N SER A 96 -36.85 25.67 16.36
CA SER A 96 -35.73 25.92 17.28
C SER A 96 -36.16 26.55 18.60
N ARG A 97 -37.29 27.30 18.65
CA ARG A 97 -37.84 27.83 19.91
C ARG A 97 -38.57 26.74 20.72
N HIS A 98 -39.21 25.80 20.03
CA HIS A 98 -39.88 24.67 20.68
C HIS A 98 -38.91 23.64 21.22
N ASP A 99 -37.80 23.38 20.51
CA ASP A 99 -36.71 22.50 20.95
C ASP A 99 -35.35 23.18 20.79
N PRO A 100 -34.97 24.03 21.77
CA PRO A 100 -33.70 24.78 21.70
C PRO A 100 -32.47 23.87 21.85
N GLN A 101 -32.62 22.64 22.33
CA GLN A 101 -31.51 21.70 22.48
C GLN A 101 -31.18 20.96 21.18
N ASN A 102 -32.10 20.94 20.23
CA ASN A 102 -31.90 20.30 18.92
C ASN A 102 -30.95 21.14 18.06
N LEU A 103 -29.74 20.69 17.96
CA LEU A 103 -28.68 21.39 17.23
C LEU A 103 -28.92 21.40 15.72
N GLN A 104 -29.57 20.36 15.19
CA GLN A 104 -29.89 20.24 13.75
C GLN A 104 -30.74 21.42 13.25
N TYR A 105 -31.80 21.79 14.00
CA TYR A 105 -32.67 22.91 13.62
C TYR A 105 -31.92 24.24 13.55
N ARG A 106 -30.98 24.44 14.47
CA ARG A 106 -30.16 25.65 14.53
C ARG A 106 -29.10 25.67 13.40
N LEU A 107 -28.51 24.52 13.09
CA LEU A 107 -27.53 24.41 11.98
C LEU A 107 -28.20 24.63 10.63
N ASP A 108 -29.40 24.02 10.43
CA ASP A 108 -30.15 24.21 9.19
C ASP A 108 -30.66 25.64 9.01
N LEU A 109 -30.96 26.38 10.09
CA LEU A 109 -31.26 27.80 10.02
C LEU A 109 -30.07 28.62 9.48
N GLY A 110 -28.85 28.34 9.95
CA GLY A 110 -27.63 28.95 9.42
C GLY A 110 -27.39 28.60 7.96
N LEU A 111 -27.64 27.34 7.57
CA LEU A 111 -27.54 26.90 6.18
C LEU A 111 -28.55 27.63 5.27
N THR A 112 -29.76 27.93 5.77
CA THR A 112 -30.76 28.70 5.01
C THR A 112 -30.29 30.10 4.71
N TYR A 113 -29.54 30.77 5.61
CA TYR A 113 -28.93 32.07 5.31
C TYR A 113 -27.90 31.97 4.19
N ILE A 114 -27.07 30.92 4.18
CA ILE A 114 -26.14 30.69 3.05
C ILE A 114 -26.91 30.51 1.74
N ARG A 115 -27.94 29.65 1.74
CA ARG A 115 -28.74 29.34 0.54
C ARG A 115 -29.51 30.56 0.01
N SER A 116 -29.93 31.47 0.89
CA SER A 116 -30.58 32.73 0.50
C SER A 116 -29.62 33.83 0.03
N GLY A 117 -28.27 33.56 0.10
CA GLY A 117 -27.25 34.53 -0.31
C GLY A 117 -26.82 35.50 0.79
N ASP A 118 -27.39 35.44 1.99
CA ASP A 118 -27.05 36.33 3.11
C ASP A 118 -25.84 35.77 3.89
N MET A 119 -24.68 35.81 3.25
CA MET A 119 -23.42 35.27 3.82
C MET A 119 -23.02 35.98 5.11
N THR A 120 -23.27 37.26 5.22
CA THR A 120 -22.94 38.06 6.42
C THR A 120 -23.71 37.58 7.64
N LYS A 121 -24.99 37.37 7.47
CA LYS A 121 -25.85 36.87 8.53
C LYS A 121 -25.55 35.41 8.88
N ALA A 122 -25.25 34.57 7.89
CA ALA A 122 -24.83 33.19 8.10
C ALA A 122 -23.55 33.12 8.93
N ASP A 123 -22.52 33.89 8.57
CA ASP A 123 -21.23 33.94 9.26
C ASP A 123 -21.40 34.37 10.74
N LYS A 124 -22.12 35.45 10.95
CA LYS A 124 -22.43 35.90 12.31
C LYS A 124 -23.14 34.83 13.12
N TYR A 125 -24.17 34.25 12.55
CA TYR A 125 -25.00 33.24 13.21
C TYR A 125 -24.21 31.97 13.57
N PHE A 126 -23.43 31.43 12.65
CA PHE A 126 -22.62 30.24 12.91
C PHE A 126 -21.53 30.49 13.94
N LYS A 127 -20.87 31.64 13.91
CA LYS A 127 -19.87 32.01 14.93
C LYS A 127 -20.49 32.16 16.34
N GLU A 128 -21.69 32.76 16.45
CA GLU A 128 -22.43 32.81 17.70
C GLU A 128 -22.79 31.37 18.19
N LEU A 129 -23.30 30.53 17.29
CA LEU A 129 -23.66 29.15 17.61
C LEU A 129 -22.46 28.31 18.06
N ILE A 130 -21.30 28.49 17.42
CA ILE A 130 -20.03 27.85 17.81
C ILE A 130 -19.62 28.33 19.20
N THR A 131 -19.67 29.65 19.44
CA THR A 131 -19.28 30.25 20.71
C THR A 131 -20.13 29.73 21.87
N GLU A 132 -21.42 29.57 21.69
CA GLU A 132 -22.33 29.00 22.69
C GLU A 132 -21.98 27.53 23.04
N ASN A 133 -21.41 26.78 22.11
CA ASN A 133 -21.21 25.34 22.25
C ASN A 133 -19.74 24.93 22.43
N LYS A 134 -18.77 25.84 22.33
CA LYS A 134 -17.32 25.53 22.31
C LYS A 134 -16.79 24.80 23.56
N GLY A 135 -17.49 24.87 24.68
CA GLY A 135 -17.17 24.11 25.90
C GLY A 135 -17.68 22.68 25.90
N ASN A 136 -18.50 22.29 24.91
CA ASN A 136 -19.08 20.95 24.83
C ASN A 136 -18.49 20.18 23.64
N MET A 137 -17.56 19.27 23.94
CA MET A 137 -16.82 18.49 22.95
C MET A 137 -17.74 17.70 22.00
N GLN A 138 -18.81 17.09 22.51
CA GLN A 138 -19.71 16.26 21.71
C GLN A 138 -20.55 17.12 20.75
N ARG A 139 -21.08 18.25 21.22
CA ARG A 139 -21.88 19.16 20.37
C ARG A 139 -21.01 19.79 19.27
N ILE A 140 -19.80 20.19 19.60
CA ILE A 140 -18.83 20.73 18.63
C ILE A 140 -18.46 19.69 17.57
N LYS A 141 -18.29 18.42 17.96
CA LYS A 141 -18.04 17.34 17.00
C LYS A 141 -19.21 17.18 16.03
N VAL A 142 -20.45 17.16 16.53
CA VAL A 142 -21.66 17.11 15.69
C VAL A 142 -21.72 18.30 14.73
N MET A 143 -21.41 19.52 15.22
CA MET A 143 -21.36 20.72 14.36
C MET A 143 -20.31 20.58 13.26
N SER A 144 -19.11 20.12 13.60
CA SER A 144 -18.03 19.91 12.64
C SER A 144 -18.41 18.92 11.56
N ASP A 145 -19.01 17.78 11.93
CA ASP A 145 -19.48 16.76 11.00
C ASP A 145 -20.60 17.29 10.09
N TYR A 146 -21.50 18.11 10.64
CA TYR A 146 -22.51 18.81 9.85
C TYR A 146 -21.86 19.74 8.81
N PHE A 147 -20.93 20.62 9.23
CA PHE A 147 -20.25 21.55 8.33
C PHE A 147 -19.46 20.80 7.24
N MET A 148 -18.80 19.71 7.60
CA MET A 148 -18.09 18.85 6.66
C MET A 148 -19.05 18.29 5.59
N SER A 149 -20.20 17.74 6.01
CA SER A 149 -21.20 17.16 5.10
C SER A 149 -21.83 18.17 4.16
N ARG A 150 -21.80 19.46 4.51
CA ARG A 150 -22.33 20.58 3.71
C ARG A 150 -21.26 21.35 2.95
N SER A 151 -20.03 20.83 2.87
CA SER A 151 -18.89 21.49 2.19
C SER A 151 -18.58 22.88 2.75
N LEU A 152 -18.70 23.03 4.07
CA LEU A 152 -18.41 24.24 4.84
C LEU A 152 -17.22 24.03 5.80
N PRO A 153 -16.04 23.57 5.33
CA PRO A 153 -14.93 23.17 6.20
C PRO A 153 -14.42 24.30 7.11
N ASP A 154 -14.55 25.55 6.69
CA ASP A 154 -14.08 26.69 7.48
C ASP A 154 -14.78 26.81 8.84
N TYR A 155 -16.10 26.64 8.88
CA TYR A 155 -16.84 26.66 10.15
C TYR A 155 -16.51 25.44 11.02
N GLY A 156 -16.27 24.27 10.40
CA GLY A 156 -15.79 23.08 11.10
C GLY A 156 -14.43 23.32 11.77
N ILE A 157 -13.50 23.94 11.06
CA ILE A 157 -12.17 24.30 11.58
C ILE A 157 -12.31 25.29 12.74
N ILE A 158 -13.12 26.34 12.60
CA ILE A 158 -13.36 27.32 13.67
C ILE A 158 -13.94 26.61 14.91
N ALA A 159 -14.97 25.80 14.73
CA ALA A 159 -15.64 25.09 15.82
C ALA A 159 -14.67 24.21 16.63
N LEU A 160 -13.91 23.37 15.93
CA LEU A 160 -12.95 22.46 16.59
C LEU A 160 -11.78 23.23 17.22
N SER A 161 -11.26 24.26 16.55
CA SER A 161 -10.11 25.03 17.04
C SER A 161 -10.46 25.86 18.28
N GLU A 162 -11.60 26.56 18.29
CA GLU A 162 -12.07 27.31 19.46
C GLU A 162 -12.37 26.38 20.65
N SER A 163 -13.01 25.24 20.38
CA SER A 163 -13.28 24.25 21.42
C SER A 163 -11.98 23.68 22.01
N ARG A 164 -11.00 23.33 21.17
CA ARG A 164 -9.66 22.89 21.59
C ARG A 164 -9.02 23.90 22.55
N GLN A 165 -9.09 25.17 22.19
CA GLN A 165 -8.51 26.26 22.99
C GLN A 165 -9.22 26.38 24.34
N VAL A 166 -10.55 26.37 24.37
CA VAL A 166 -11.35 26.50 25.61
C VAL A 166 -11.17 25.30 26.53
N LEU A 167 -11.07 24.10 25.96
CA LEU A 167 -10.87 22.87 26.74
C LEU A 167 -9.41 22.66 27.17
N GLY A 168 -8.47 23.48 26.69
CA GLY A 168 -7.07 23.49 27.11
C GLY A 168 -6.27 22.23 26.75
N ASN A 169 -6.76 21.41 25.80
CA ASN A 169 -6.09 20.19 25.40
C ASN A 169 -5.69 20.26 23.92
N PRO A 170 -4.38 20.42 23.61
CA PRO A 170 -3.87 20.60 22.24
C PRO A 170 -4.07 19.37 21.33
N TYR A 171 -4.32 18.20 21.91
CA TYR A 171 -4.47 16.94 21.17
C TYR A 171 -5.91 16.67 20.73
N LEU A 172 -6.88 17.44 21.22
CA LEU A 172 -8.28 17.26 20.82
C LEU A 172 -8.47 17.55 19.33
N PHE A 173 -9.23 16.72 18.68
CA PHE A 173 -9.67 16.86 17.29
C PHE A 173 -8.55 16.92 16.25
N CYS A 174 -7.31 16.46 16.55
CA CYS A 174 -6.21 16.51 15.58
C CYS A 174 -6.58 15.82 14.26
N LEU A 175 -7.16 14.61 14.31
CA LEU A 175 -7.52 13.88 13.09
C LEU A 175 -8.70 14.53 12.34
N ASP A 176 -9.68 15.09 13.08
CA ASP A 176 -10.81 15.80 12.49
C ASP A 176 -10.35 17.09 11.79
N LEU A 177 -9.48 17.85 12.44
CA LEU A 177 -8.88 19.06 11.85
C LEU A 177 -7.99 18.74 10.65
N ALA A 178 -7.18 17.67 10.74
CA ALA A 178 -6.38 17.22 9.60
C ALA A 178 -7.26 16.91 8.39
N MET A 179 -8.40 16.23 8.60
CA MET A 179 -9.36 15.94 7.53
C MET A 179 -9.98 17.20 6.93
N LEU A 180 -10.39 18.16 7.78
CA LEU A 180 -10.94 19.45 7.32
C LEU A 180 -9.91 20.27 6.56
N TYR A 181 -8.66 20.33 7.04
CA TYR A 181 -7.57 21.02 6.33
C TYR A 181 -7.24 20.34 4.99
N ARG A 182 -7.34 18.99 4.92
CA ARG A 182 -7.20 18.27 3.66
C ARG A 182 -8.26 18.65 2.64
N VAL A 183 -9.53 18.69 3.05
CA VAL A 183 -10.65 19.11 2.18
C VAL A 183 -10.49 20.55 1.71
N LYS A 184 -9.97 21.42 2.60
CA LYS A 184 -9.66 22.82 2.26
C LYS A 184 -8.43 22.99 1.36
N GLY A 185 -7.62 21.94 1.15
CA GLY A 185 -6.35 22.03 0.42
C GLY A 185 -5.22 22.69 1.21
N SER A 186 -5.35 22.83 2.54
CA SER A 186 -4.34 23.43 3.42
C SER A 186 -3.37 22.37 3.94
N GLN A 187 -2.47 21.88 3.07
CA GLN A 187 -1.58 20.76 3.33
C GLN A 187 -0.66 20.97 4.55
N ASP A 188 -0.06 22.16 4.69
CA ASP A 188 0.83 22.45 5.82
C ASP A 188 0.12 22.31 7.17
N LYS A 189 -1.11 22.82 7.27
CA LYS A 189 -1.93 22.71 8.49
C LYS A 189 -2.37 21.28 8.76
N MET A 190 -2.73 20.54 7.71
CA MET A 190 -3.02 19.11 7.80
C MET A 190 -1.82 18.35 8.39
N VAL A 191 -0.63 18.56 7.88
CA VAL A 191 0.61 17.94 8.38
C VAL A 191 0.87 18.32 9.84
N GLN A 192 0.71 19.60 10.21
CA GLN A 192 0.89 20.05 11.59
C GLN A 192 -0.05 19.32 12.57
N GLU A 193 -1.29 19.05 12.19
CA GLU A 193 -2.24 18.29 13.01
C GLU A 193 -1.78 16.84 13.20
N TYR A 194 -1.28 16.17 12.16
CA TYR A 194 -0.68 14.82 12.30
C TYR A 194 0.58 14.85 13.17
N LEU A 195 1.41 15.87 13.05
CA LEU A 195 2.58 16.03 13.91
C LEU A 195 2.19 16.29 15.38
N THR A 196 1.12 17.02 15.64
CA THR A 196 0.56 17.19 16.98
C THR A 196 0.02 15.87 17.51
N TYR A 197 -0.72 15.13 16.69
CA TYR A 197 -1.29 13.83 17.08
C TYR A 197 -0.21 12.80 17.46
N VAL A 198 0.89 12.74 16.73
CA VAL A 198 1.96 11.77 17.03
C VAL A 198 2.69 12.08 18.35
N THR A 199 2.73 13.34 18.79
CA THR A 199 3.38 13.69 20.07
C THR A 199 2.55 13.30 21.29
N GLN A 200 1.27 13.01 21.12
CA GLN A 200 0.42 12.49 22.20
C GLN A 200 0.86 11.10 22.68
N SER A 201 1.27 10.25 21.73
CA SER A 201 1.79 8.91 22.02
C SER A 201 2.68 8.44 20.89
N SER A 202 3.86 7.89 21.23
CA SER A 202 4.77 7.29 20.24
C SER A 202 4.15 6.10 19.51
N ALA A 203 3.15 5.43 20.08
CA ALA A 203 2.41 4.36 19.42
C ALA A 203 1.66 4.83 18.14
N ASN A 204 1.39 6.13 18.02
CA ASN A 204 0.71 6.70 16.86
C ASN A 204 1.62 6.86 15.64
N ILE A 205 2.95 6.67 15.78
CA ILE A 205 3.92 7.02 14.73
C ILE A 205 3.72 6.21 13.45
N GLN A 206 3.43 4.91 13.57
CA GLN A 206 3.22 4.07 12.39
C GLN A 206 1.96 4.47 11.61
N TYR A 207 0.89 4.81 12.32
CA TYR A 207 -0.31 5.35 11.70
C TYR A 207 -0.02 6.63 10.92
N VAL A 208 0.70 7.58 11.55
CA VAL A 208 1.06 8.86 10.91
C VAL A 208 1.97 8.64 9.69
N LYS A 209 2.98 7.77 9.77
CA LYS A 209 3.82 7.39 8.61
C LYS A 209 2.98 6.86 7.45
N ASN A 210 2.06 5.92 7.71
CA ASN A 210 1.21 5.33 6.68
C ASN A 210 0.30 6.38 6.03
N VAL A 211 -0.29 7.26 6.82
CA VAL A 211 -1.17 8.33 6.31
C VAL A 211 -0.38 9.34 5.49
N LEU A 212 0.76 9.84 5.99
CA LEU A 212 1.61 10.78 5.26
C LEU A 212 2.14 10.16 3.96
N GLN A 213 2.52 8.89 3.97
CA GLN A 213 2.94 8.16 2.75
C GLN A 213 1.83 8.10 1.68
N ALA A 214 0.58 7.94 2.11
CA ALA A 214 -0.55 7.90 1.19
C ALA A 214 -0.97 9.30 0.68
N LEU A 215 -0.72 10.35 1.46
CA LEU A 215 -1.16 11.71 1.15
C LEU A 215 -0.09 12.56 0.46
N LEU A 216 1.18 12.37 0.81
CA LEU A 216 2.30 13.14 0.26
C LEU A 216 2.97 12.35 -0.86
N THR A 217 2.44 12.51 -2.07
CA THR A 217 2.89 11.74 -3.24
C THR A 217 3.87 12.49 -4.13
N LYS A 218 3.98 13.82 -3.95
CA LYS A 218 4.87 14.68 -4.76
C LYS A 218 6.19 14.93 -4.02
N PRO A 219 7.30 14.99 -4.74
CA PRO A 219 8.61 15.29 -4.14
C PRO A 219 8.62 16.58 -3.32
N GLU A 220 7.99 17.65 -3.81
CA GLU A 220 7.95 18.97 -3.16
C GLU A 220 7.22 18.92 -1.81
N GLU A 221 6.26 18.00 -1.68
CA GLU A 221 5.49 17.80 -0.43
C GLU A 221 6.37 17.11 0.63
N LEU A 222 7.20 16.15 0.21
CA LEU A 222 8.16 15.49 1.09
C LEU A 222 9.29 16.45 1.51
N GLU A 223 9.76 17.33 0.61
CA GLU A 223 10.74 18.36 0.92
C GLU A 223 10.19 19.37 1.95
N SER A 224 8.93 19.78 1.80
CA SER A 224 8.26 20.66 2.76
C SER A 224 8.14 20.01 4.14
N LEU A 225 7.78 18.72 4.18
CA LEU A 225 7.72 17.94 5.42
C LEU A 225 9.11 17.80 6.05
N GLU A 226 10.12 17.49 5.26
CA GLU A 226 11.51 17.40 5.73
C GLU A 226 11.97 18.68 6.41
N LYS A 227 11.78 19.84 5.74
CA LYS A 227 12.12 21.15 6.28
C LYS A 227 11.41 21.43 7.61
N LEU A 228 10.10 21.18 7.67
CA LEU A 228 9.31 21.35 8.89
C LEU A 228 9.83 20.44 10.01
N LEU A 229 10.18 19.20 9.71
CA LEU A 229 10.72 18.27 10.71
C LEU A 229 12.12 18.67 11.19
N TYR A 230 12.97 19.22 10.33
CA TYR A 230 14.24 19.83 10.78
C TYR A 230 14.02 20.95 11.80
N GLU A 231 13.09 21.86 11.53
CA GLU A 231 12.73 22.92 12.46
C GLU A 231 12.19 22.36 13.79
N LYS A 232 11.32 21.33 13.72
CA LYS A 232 10.77 20.69 14.93
C LYS A 232 11.83 19.96 15.75
N VAL A 233 12.76 19.25 15.13
CA VAL A 233 13.88 18.57 15.84
C VAL A 233 14.80 19.58 16.50
N GLN A 234 15.02 20.76 15.91
CA GLN A 234 15.82 21.81 16.51
C GLN A 234 15.10 22.50 17.69
N GLN A 235 13.80 22.78 17.54
CA GLN A 235 13.01 23.43 18.58
C GLN A 235 12.70 22.51 19.77
N PHE A 236 12.48 21.23 19.50
CA PHE A 236 12.04 20.23 20.47
C PHE A 236 12.93 18.97 20.42
N PRO A 237 14.22 19.10 20.79
CA PRO A 237 15.19 18.02 20.64
C PRO A 237 14.89 16.76 21.47
N ASP A 238 14.09 16.88 22.52
CA ASP A 238 13.70 15.77 23.38
C ASP A 238 12.46 15.01 22.89
N VAL A 239 11.83 15.49 21.83
CA VAL A 239 10.64 14.84 21.23
C VAL A 239 11.11 13.85 20.17
N GLU A 240 11.33 12.61 20.59
CA GLU A 240 11.91 11.51 19.78
C GLU A 240 11.18 11.28 18.46
N VAL A 241 9.84 11.41 18.44
CA VAL A 241 9.02 11.13 17.25
C VAL A 241 9.32 12.05 16.07
N TYR A 242 9.75 13.29 16.31
CA TYR A 242 10.14 14.19 15.21
C TYR A 242 11.43 13.74 14.52
N ALA A 243 12.41 13.29 15.29
CA ALA A 243 13.66 12.77 14.75
C ALA A 243 13.43 11.46 13.98
N ASP A 244 12.55 10.57 14.49
CA ASP A 244 12.18 9.33 13.79
C ASP A 244 11.42 9.60 12.48
N LEU A 245 10.50 10.58 12.46
CA LEU A 245 9.83 11.01 11.24
C LEU A 245 10.79 11.67 10.24
N LEU A 246 11.79 12.41 10.71
CA LEU A 246 12.81 13.00 9.83
C LEU A 246 13.65 11.94 9.13
N ILE A 247 14.07 10.90 9.87
CA ILE A 247 14.76 9.74 9.29
C ILE A 247 13.86 9.07 8.26
N TRP A 248 12.57 8.86 8.59
CA TRP A 248 11.62 8.22 7.70
C TRP A 248 11.39 9.01 6.40
N VAL A 249 11.19 10.34 6.47
CA VAL A 249 10.93 11.15 5.27
C VAL A 249 12.15 11.18 4.34
N THR A 250 13.37 11.27 4.88
CA THR A 250 14.60 11.21 4.08
C THR A 250 14.81 9.83 3.44
N MET A 251 14.36 8.74 4.10
CA MET A 251 14.30 7.40 3.46
C MET A 251 13.27 7.33 2.33
N GLN A 252 12.07 7.96 2.49
CA GLN A 252 11.07 8.03 1.41
C GLN A 252 11.61 8.76 0.17
N GLN A 253 12.42 9.78 0.36
CA GLN A 253 13.11 10.50 -0.71
C GLN A 253 14.28 9.70 -1.31
N LYS A 254 14.59 8.52 -0.77
CA LYS A 254 15.77 7.69 -1.09
C LYS A 254 17.11 8.43 -0.89
N ASN A 255 17.13 9.44 -0.01
CA ASN A 255 18.35 10.13 0.39
C ASN A 255 18.99 9.42 1.60
N PHE A 256 19.60 8.26 1.35
CA PHE A 256 20.12 7.41 2.43
C PHE A 256 21.32 8.01 3.16
N TYR A 257 22.05 8.92 2.52
CA TYR A 257 23.11 9.64 3.22
C TYR A 257 22.55 10.60 4.27
N ALA A 258 21.56 11.43 3.92
CA ALA A 258 20.89 12.29 4.88
C ALA A 258 20.20 11.49 5.97
N SER A 259 19.48 10.41 5.62
CA SER A 259 18.86 9.49 6.57
C SER A 259 19.87 8.94 7.58
N PHE A 260 21.06 8.56 7.12
CA PHE A 260 22.13 8.06 7.98
C PHE A 260 22.65 9.14 8.94
N ILE A 261 22.83 10.37 8.49
CA ILE A 261 23.28 11.46 9.38
C ILE A 261 22.28 11.66 10.52
N GLN A 262 20.98 11.66 10.20
CA GLN A 262 19.91 11.79 11.21
C GLN A 262 19.81 10.57 12.12
N ALA A 263 19.90 9.35 11.55
CA ALA A 263 19.88 8.11 12.32
C ALA A 263 21.06 8.01 13.29
N ARG A 264 22.25 8.42 12.87
CA ARG A 264 23.44 8.49 13.73
C ARG A 264 23.25 9.46 14.88
N ALA A 265 22.67 10.63 14.62
CA ALA A 265 22.37 11.61 15.67
C ALA A 265 21.30 11.08 16.64
N TYR A 266 20.28 10.42 16.12
CA TYR A 266 19.24 9.76 16.88
C TYR A 266 19.81 8.66 17.80
N ASP A 267 20.57 7.71 17.24
CA ASP A 267 21.17 6.61 18.00
C ASP A 267 22.05 7.12 19.16
N LYS A 268 22.84 8.19 18.93
CA LYS A 268 23.67 8.80 19.98
C LYS A 268 22.84 9.50 21.06
N ARG A 269 21.82 10.31 20.65
CA ARG A 269 20.99 11.07 21.58
C ARG A 269 20.16 10.17 22.50
N TYR A 270 19.51 9.16 21.90
CA TYR A 270 18.59 8.28 22.61
C TYR A 270 19.23 6.95 23.06
N LYS A 271 20.56 6.82 22.92
CA LYS A 271 21.35 5.63 23.33
C LYS A 271 20.83 4.32 22.74
N ARG A 272 20.49 4.34 21.44
CA ARG A 272 19.89 3.19 20.72
C ARG A 272 20.91 2.22 20.11
N GLU A 273 22.21 2.34 20.44
CA GLU A 273 23.29 1.43 20.02
C GLU A 273 23.29 1.10 18.50
N GLY A 274 22.93 2.07 17.66
CA GLY A 274 22.94 1.92 16.21
C GLY A 274 21.67 1.29 15.62
N GLU A 275 20.57 1.20 16.36
CA GLU A 275 19.31 0.60 15.90
C GLU A 275 18.75 1.30 14.67
N LYS A 276 18.66 2.64 14.70
CA LYS A 276 18.15 3.42 13.56
C LYS A 276 19.09 3.43 12.38
N SER A 277 20.39 3.51 12.63
CA SER A 277 21.40 3.37 11.58
C SER A 277 21.32 1.99 10.90
N MET A 278 21.03 0.92 11.64
CA MET A 278 20.83 -0.42 11.08
C MET A 278 19.58 -0.49 10.19
N GLU A 279 18.49 0.15 10.59
CA GLU A 279 17.27 0.27 9.77
C GLU A 279 17.59 0.95 8.43
N VAL A 280 18.26 2.11 8.46
CA VAL A 280 18.65 2.85 7.23
C VAL A 280 19.58 2.01 6.35
N ALA A 281 20.54 1.26 6.94
CA ALA A 281 21.45 0.41 6.17
C ALA A 281 20.73 -0.69 5.40
N LYS A 282 19.72 -1.32 6.04
CA LYS A 282 18.89 -2.35 5.39
C LYS A 282 18.07 -1.76 4.24
N VAL A 283 17.39 -0.62 4.49
CA VAL A 283 16.58 0.02 3.46
C VAL A 283 17.45 0.52 2.30
N ALA A 284 18.66 1.03 2.57
CA ALA A 284 19.61 1.40 1.52
C ALA A 284 20.03 0.18 0.67
N LEU A 285 20.32 -0.96 1.29
CA LEU A 285 20.64 -2.21 0.60
C LEU A 285 19.46 -2.67 -0.27
N ASP A 286 18.24 -2.68 0.27
CA ASP A 286 17.02 -3.09 -0.44
C ASP A 286 16.69 -2.16 -1.63
N ASN A 287 17.16 -0.90 -1.58
CA ASN A 287 17.06 0.07 -2.67
C ASN A 287 18.31 0.13 -3.58
N GLU A 288 19.20 -0.84 -3.49
CA GLU A 288 20.43 -0.97 -4.30
C GLU A 288 21.45 0.19 -4.11
N ASP A 289 21.31 0.98 -3.05
CA ASP A 289 22.32 1.98 -2.68
C ASP A 289 23.43 1.33 -1.86
N TYR A 290 24.25 0.54 -2.55
CA TYR A 290 25.30 -0.27 -1.96
C TYR A 290 26.37 0.56 -1.25
N ASP A 291 26.66 1.77 -1.74
CA ASP A 291 27.71 2.62 -1.16
C ASP A 291 27.30 3.17 0.20
N ASN A 292 26.06 3.68 0.33
CA ASN A 292 25.57 4.12 1.61
C ASN A 292 25.33 2.93 2.56
N ALA A 293 24.80 1.81 2.10
CA ALA A 293 24.65 0.61 2.92
C ALA A 293 25.99 0.15 3.49
N LEU A 294 27.04 0.03 2.67
CA LEU A 294 28.40 -0.33 3.13
C LEU A 294 28.98 0.68 4.12
N LYS A 295 28.80 1.97 3.87
CA LYS A 295 29.26 3.05 4.76
C LYS A 295 28.60 2.94 6.13
N ILE A 296 27.30 2.69 6.18
CA ILE A 296 26.54 2.59 7.43
C ILE A 296 26.90 1.32 8.18
N TYR A 297 26.95 0.15 7.54
CA TYR A 297 27.34 -1.10 8.20
C TYR A 297 28.76 -1.02 8.78
N ARG A 298 29.73 -0.41 8.05
CA ARG A 298 31.10 -0.20 8.56
C ARG A 298 31.11 0.75 9.75
N TYR A 299 30.30 1.80 9.74
CA TYR A 299 30.13 2.68 10.87
C TYR A 299 29.62 1.91 12.10
N LEU A 300 28.57 1.10 11.95
CA LEU A 300 28.02 0.29 13.04
C LEU A 300 29.04 -0.67 13.65
N ILE A 301 29.83 -1.33 12.81
CA ILE A 301 30.91 -2.25 13.25
C ILE A 301 31.93 -1.51 14.09
N ARG A 302 32.33 -0.29 13.71
CA ARG A 302 33.34 0.49 14.40
C ARG A 302 32.82 1.12 15.69
N GLU A 303 31.64 1.72 15.67
CA GLU A 303 31.11 2.51 16.80
C GLU A 303 30.42 1.64 17.86
N TYR A 304 29.84 0.51 17.47
CA TYR A 304 29.03 -0.33 18.34
C TYR A 304 29.49 -1.81 18.34
N PRO A 305 30.79 -2.12 18.68
CA PRO A 305 31.34 -3.47 18.59
C PRO A 305 30.71 -4.47 19.56
N ASN A 306 30.05 -3.98 20.61
CA ASN A 306 29.41 -4.81 21.65
C ASN A 306 27.88 -4.84 21.52
N SER A 307 27.30 -4.18 20.53
CA SER A 307 25.85 -4.16 20.34
C SER A 307 25.32 -5.50 19.81
N GLN A 308 24.03 -5.75 20.03
CA GLN A 308 23.33 -6.91 19.46
C GLN A 308 23.34 -6.87 17.91
N ASN A 309 23.47 -5.67 17.32
CA ASN A 309 23.51 -5.45 15.88
C ASN A 309 24.89 -5.69 15.25
N TYR A 310 25.95 -5.90 16.04
CA TYR A 310 27.30 -6.01 15.52
C TYR A 310 27.47 -7.13 14.47
N LEU A 311 26.99 -8.35 14.79
CA LEU A 311 27.09 -9.48 13.86
C LEU A 311 26.20 -9.31 12.64
N LEU A 312 25.03 -8.70 12.80
CA LEU A 312 24.15 -8.34 11.69
C LEU A 312 24.80 -7.31 10.76
N ALA A 313 25.49 -6.31 11.31
CA ALA A 313 26.22 -5.33 10.53
C ALA A 313 27.39 -5.96 9.75
N ARG A 314 28.14 -6.89 10.37
CA ARG A 314 29.20 -7.65 9.69
C ARG A 314 28.67 -8.49 8.53
N LEU A 315 27.58 -9.20 8.75
CA LEU A 315 26.89 -9.95 7.70
C LEU A 315 26.33 -9.01 6.63
N GLY A 316 25.81 -7.85 7.02
CA GLY A 316 25.31 -6.80 6.12
C GLY A 316 26.37 -6.31 5.14
N VAL A 317 27.62 -6.14 5.58
CA VAL A 317 28.74 -5.80 4.67
C VAL A 317 28.92 -6.88 3.59
N ILE A 318 28.91 -8.16 4.00
CA ILE A 318 29.11 -9.27 3.05
C ILE A 318 27.92 -9.34 2.07
N LYS A 319 26.69 -9.28 2.56
CA LYS A 319 25.47 -9.29 1.73
C LYS A 319 25.43 -8.12 0.74
N THR A 320 25.81 -6.91 1.18
CA THR A 320 25.86 -5.74 0.29
C THR A 320 26.85 -5.92 -0.86
N ARG A 321 28.04 -6.48 -0.54
CA ARG A 321 29.04 -6.80 -1.56
C ARG A 321 28.56 -7.91 -2.50
N GLU A 322 27.88 -8.90 -1.98
CA GLU A 322 27.27 -9.99 -2.76
C GLU A 322 26.26 -9.45 -3.75
N GLU A 323 25.28 -8.62 -3.31
CA GLU A 323 24.29 -8.04 -4.21
C GLU A 323 24.91 -7.14 -5.29
N ARG A 324 25.91 -6.34 -4.93
CA ARG A 324 26.68 -5.56 -5.93
C ARG A 324 27.36 -6.45 -6.98
N VAL A 325 27.95 -7.58 -6.58
CA VAL A 325 28.62 -8.51 -7.51
C VAL A 325 27.59 -9.19 -8.42
N LYS A 326 26.45 -9.61 -7.88
CA LYS A 326 25.36 -10.24 -8.65
C LYS A 326 24.74 -9.32 -9.71
N LYS A 327 24.74 -8.00 -9.47
CA LYS A 327 24.20 -6.98 -10.40
C LYS A 327 25.21 -6.49 -11.45
N SER A 328 26.48 -6.90 -11.39
CA SER A 328 27.47 -6.60 -12.40
C SER A 328 27.54 -7.72 -13.44
N PHE A 329 27.32 -7.40 -14.69
CA PHE A 329 27.34 -8.37 -15.78
C PHE A 329 28.56 -8.18 -16.70
N PRO A 330 29.25 -9.26 -17.09
CA PRO A 330 29.14 -10.61 -16.57
C PRO A 330 29.67 -10.75 -15.13
N VAL A 331 29.07 -11.63 -14.33
CA VAL A 331 29.52 -11.87 -12.94
C VAL A 331 30.93 -12.50 -12.94
N LYS A 332 31.89 -11.81 -12.31
CA LYS A 332 33.28 -12.27 -12.24
C LYS A 332 33.46 -13.35 -11.17
N LYS A 333 33.89 -14.56 -11.57
CA LYS A 333 34.13 -15.69 -10.66
C LYS A 333 35.10 -15.38 -9.52
N ASP A 334 36.13 -14.57 -9.78
CA ASP A 334 37.10 -14.15 -8.75
C ASP A 334 36.43 -13.32 -7.66
N SER A 335 35.50 -12.42 -8.03
CA SER A 335 34.74 -11.63 -7.05
C SER A 335 33.86 -12.53 -6.17
N VAL A 336 33.25 -13.56 -6.75
CA VAL A 336 32.47 -14.56 -6.02
C VAL A 336 33.35 -15.38 -5.07
N ALA A 337 34.56 -15.78 -5.51
CA ALA A 337 35.50 -16.50 -4.68
C ALA A 337 35.93 -15.68 -3.43
N VAL A 338 36.11 -14.36 -3.59
CA VAL A 338 36.39 -13.44 -2.48
C VAL A 338 35.21 -13.42 -1.48
N LEU A 339 33.97 -13.32 -1.97
CA LEU A 339 32.77 -13.34 -1.13
C LEU A 339 32.64 -14.65 -0.33
N ILE A 340 32.91 -15.78 -0.97
CA ILE A 340 32.94 -17.08 -0.32
C ILE A 340 33.99 -17.11 0.80
N GLY A 341 35.15 -16.48 0.57
CA GLY A 341 36.18 -16.29 1.60
C GLY A 341 35.68 -15.45 2.78
N ASP A 342 35.00 -14.36 2.51
CA ASP A 342 34.38 -13.49 3.53
C ASP A 342 33.38 -14.29 4.40
N TYR A 343 32.48 -15.07 3.74
CA TYR A 343 31.53 -15.94 4.44
C TYR A 343 32.25 -17.02 5.30
N LYS A 344 33.27 -17.71 4.74
CA LYS A 344 34.08 -18.68 5.48
C LYS A 344 34.70 -18.08 6.73
N ASN A 345 35.29 -16.91 6.62
CA ASN A 345 35.90 -16.22 7.74
C ASN A 345 34.86 -15.85 8.80
N PHE A 346 33.69 -15.37 8.41
CA PHE A 346 32.61 -15.05 9.33
C PHE A 346 32.09 -16.29 10.06
N ILE A 347 31.86 -17.39 9.35
CA ILE A 347 31.38 -18.66 9.90
C ILE A 347 32.42 -19.25 10.87
N LYS A 348 33.70 -19.19 10.51
CA LYS A 348 34.79 -19.69 11.37
C LYS A 348 34.91 -18.90 12.67
N GLN A 349 34.66 -17.60 12.65
CA GLN A 349 34.71 -16.75 13.84
C GLN A 349 33.52 -16.95 14.78
N TYR A 350 32.34 -17.32 14.23
CA TYR A 350 31.10 -17.42 14.99
C TYR A 350 30.30 -18.70 14.67
N PRO A 351 30.91 -19.90 14.82
CA PRO A 351 30.38 -21.14 14.23
C PRO A 351 28.98 -21.55 14.72
N ASP A 352 28.63 -21.14 15.94
CA ASP A 352 27.36 -21.52 16.59
C ASP A 352 26.30 -20.41 16.60
N ASN A 353 26.59 -19.30 15.97
CA ASN A 353 25.69 -18.16 15.93
C ASN A 353 24.65 -18.33 14.80
N ALA A 354 23.39 -17.94 15.04
CA ALA A 354 22.33 -18.02 14.04
C ALA A 354 22.69 -17.30 12.73
N ASN A 355 23.39 -16.15 12.81
CA ASN A 355 23.84 -15.41 11.64
C ASN A 355 24.90 -16.17 10.84
N ALA A 356 25.74 -16.95 11.49
CA ALA A 356 26.74 -17.80 10.82
C ALA A 356 26.10 -19.01 10.14
N LEU A 357 25.03 -19.56 10.71
CA LEU A 357 24.25 -20.61 10.07
C LEU A 357 23.53 -20.07 8.81
N GLU A 358 22.99 -18.86 8.87
CA GLU A 358 22.44 -18.20 7.68
C GLU A 358 23.53 -17.89 6.65
N ALA A 359 24.69 -17.41 7.07
CA ALA A 359 25.85 -17.19 6.22
C ALA A 359 26.30 -18.47 5.49
N SER A 360 26.23 -19.64 6.16
CA SER A 360 26.53 -20.94 5.56
C SER A 360 25.57 -21.27 4.39
N LYS A 361 24.28 -20.96 4.56
CA LYS A 361 23.28 -21.12 3.51
C LYS A 361 23.61 -20.25 2.29
N ASN A 362 23.90 -18.96 2.50
CA ASN A 362 24.24 -18.02 1.42
C ASN A 362 25.56 -18.43 0.72
N GLN A 363 26.54 -18.89 1.47
CA GLN A 363 27.79 -19.43 0.92
C GLN A 363 27.54 -20.63 0.00
N ALA A 364 26.65 -21.55 0.39
CA ALA A 364 26.29 -22.69 -0.44
C ALA A 364 25.68 -22.28 -1.79
N LEU A 365 24.80 -21.27 -1.78
CA LEU A 365 24.21 -20.74 -3.00
C LEU A 365 25.25 -20.12 -3.94
N LEU A 366 26.27 -19.42 -3.41
CA LEU A 366 27.36 -18.90 -4.23
C LEU A 366 28.19 -20.01 -4.90
N TYR A 367 28.44 -21.10 -4.19
CA TYR A 367 29.11 -22.27 -4.75
C TYR A 367 28.32 -22.90 -5.90
N ALA A 368 27.00 -23.11 -5.70
CA ALA A 368 26.18 -23.79 -6.68
C ALA A 368 25.92 -22.94 -7.94
N ASN A 369 25.55 -21.68 -7.74
CA ASN A 369 25.03 -20.84 -8.83
C ASN A 369 26.14 -20.17 -9.66
N TYR A 370 27.30 -19.87 -9.08
CA TYR A 370 28.33 -19.10 -9.76
C TYR A 370 29.66 -19.84 -10.00
N LEU A 371 30.01 -20.81 -9.15
CA LEU A 371 31.24 -21.58 -9.31
C LEU A 371 31.04 -22.99 -9.84
N ASP A 372 29.80 -23.39 -10.10
CA ASP A 372 29.41 -24.74 -10.52
C ASP A 372 29.85 -25.88 -9.55
N GLN A 373 30.04 -25.53 -8.26
CA GLN A 373 30.44 -26.48 -7.23
C GLN A 373 29.22 -27.00 -6.45
N LYS A 374 28.33 -27.69 -7.14
CA LYS A 374 27.05 -28.17 -6.62
C LYS A 374 27.23 -29.13 -5.44
N ASP A 375 28.20 -30.05 -5.52
CA ASP A 375 28.44 -31.04 -4.46
C ASP A 375 28.92 -30.39 -3.16
N SER A 376 29.77 -29.33 -3.26
CA SER A 376 30.16 -28.55 -2.09
C SER A 376 28.97 -27.85 -1.44
N ALA A 377 28.08 -27.29 -2.24
CA ALA A 377 26.86 -26.65 -1.77
C ALA A 377 25.92 -27.64 -1.07
N ILE A 378 25.71 -28.83 -1.68
CA ILE A 378 24.91 -29.92 -1.10
C ILE A 378 25.46 -30.33 0.27
N GLN A 379 26.78 -30.52 0.40
CA GLN A 379 27.41 -30.86 1.67
C GLN A 379 27.16 -29.79 2.74
N ILE A 380 27.32 -28.52 2.41
CA ILE A 380 27.10 -27.40 3.34
C ILE A 380 25.64 -27.38 3.80
N LEU A 381 24.68 -27.48 2.87
CA LEU A 381 23.26 -27.44 3.21
C LEU A 381 22.81 -28.65 4.04
N ASN A 382 23.27 -29.87 3.70
CA ASN A 382 22.99 -31.06 4.49
C ASN A 382 23.53 -30.93 5.93
N LYS A 383 24.76 -30.40 6.10
CA LYS A 383 25.32 -30.10 7.41
C LYS A 383 24.50 -29.09 8.19
N LEU A 384 24.00 -28.05 7.51
CA LEU A 384 23.11 -27.04 8.10
C LEU A 384 21.77 -27.63 8.55
N ILE A 385 21.14 -28.45 7.70
CA ILE A 385 19.86 -29.10 7.99
C ILE A 385 19.97 -30.05 9.19
N ALA A 386 21.09 -30.77 9.29
CA ALA A 386 21.39 -31.68 10.42
C ALA A 386 21.75 -30.92 11.71
N ASN A 387 22.12 -29.63 11.68
CA ASN A 387 22.56 -28.88 12.83
C ASN A 387 21.42 -28.67 13.85
N PRO A 388 21.53 -29.14 15.12
CA PRO A 388 20.48 -28.97 16.11
C PRO A 388 20.25 -27.51 16.52
N LYS A 389 21.25 -26.63 16.35
CA LYS A 389 21.14 -25.18 16.66
C LYS A 389 20.45 -24.38 15.57
N ALA A 390 20.28 -24.93 14.38
CA ALA A 390 19.53 -24.27 13.29
C ALA A 390 18.03 -24.28 13.59
N SER A 391 17.39 -23.12 13.45
CA SER A 391 15.94 -22.99 13.60
C SER A 391 15.20 -23.82 12.54
N GLN A 392 13.97 -24.25 12.85
CA GLN A 392 13.15 -24.99 11.89
C GLN A 392 12.88 -24.18 10.62
N TYR A 393 12.74 -22.87 10.75
CA TYR A 393 12.62 -21.95 9.61
C TYR A 393 13.85 -22.01 8.70
N LEU A 394 15.06 -21.89 9.27
CA LEU A 394 16.30 -21.95 8.49
C LEU A 394 16.52 -23.31 7.84
N LYS A 395 16.18 -24.41 8.56
CA LYS A 395 16.24 -25.77 7.98
C LYS A 395 15.28 -25.94 6.80
N SER A 396 14.08 -25.39 6.90
CA SER A 396 13.10 -25.43 5.80
C SER A 396 13.59 -24.63 4.59
N LYS A 397 14.13 -23.43 4.79
CA LYS A 397 14.76 -22.63 3.72
C LYS A 397 15.95 -23.38 3.10
N ALA A 398 16.83 -23.98 3.91
CA ALA A 398 17.95 -24.76 3.41
C ALA A 398 17.50 -25.99 2.59
N LYS A 399 16.38 -26.63 2.96
CA LYS A 399 15.81 -27.72 2.17
C LYS A 399 15.28 -27.24 0.81
N LEU A 400 14.65 -26.06 0.76
CA LEU A 400 14.21 -25.46 -0.49
C LEU A 400 15.41 -25.16 -1.40
N ASP A 401 16.45 -24.51 -0.85
CA ASP A 401 17.67 -24.22 -1.61
C ASP A 401 18.40 -25.49 -2.05
N LEU A 402 18.39 -26.53 -1.22
CA LEU A 402 18.94 -27.85 -1.60
C LEU A 402 18.16 -28.48 -2.75
N GLY A 403 16.83 -28.37 -2.75
CA GLY A 403 15.98 -28.80 -3.87
C GLY A 403 16.31 -28.04 -5.15
N ASP A 404 16.52 -26.73 -5.06
CA ASP A 404 16.94 -25.91 -6.21
C ASP A 404 18.28 -26.40 -6.78
N ILE A 405 19.24 -26.75 -5.91
CA ILE A 405 20.55 -27.27 -6.35
C ILE A 405 20.43 -28.65 -7.00
N TYR A 406 19.50 -29.50 -6.56
CA TYR A 406 19.25 -30.76 -7.23
C TYR A 406 18.64 -30.57 -8.63
N ILE A 407 17.80 -29.53 -8.87
CA ILE A 407 17.39 -29.18 -10.23
C ILE A 407 18.59 -28.75 -11.07
N LEU A 408 19.48 -27.90 -10.53
CA LEU A 408 20.74 -27.51 -11.18
C LEU A 408 21.61 -28.71 -11.55
N LYS A 409 21.58 -29.77 -10.74
CA LYS A 409 22.33 -31.00 -10.95
C LYS A 409 21.67 -31.95 -11.96
N GLY A 410 20.39 -31.73 -12.27
CA GLY A 410 19.59 -32.59 -13.14
C GLY A 410 18.92 -33.77 -12.41
N GLU A 411 18.75 -33.64 -11.10
CA GLU A 411 18.14 -34.64 -10.22
C GLU A 411 16.75 -34.19 -9.69
N PRO A 412 15.74 -33.96 -10.55
CA PRO A 412 14.48 -33.31 -10.17
C PRO A 412 13.61 -34.08 -9.18
N TRP A 413 13.88 -35.38 -9.01
CA TRP A 413 13.14 -36.21 -8.04
C TRP A 413 13.50 -35.84 -6.60
N GLU A 414 14.78 -35.57 -6.31
CA GLU A 414 15.25 -35.11 -5.00
C GLU A 414 14.62 -33.75 -4.66
N SER A 415 14.50 -32.87 -5.65
CA SER A 415 13.85 -31.57 -5.50
C SER A 415 12.38 -31.73 -5.11
N THR A 416 11.63 -32.59 -5.81
CA THR A 416 10.22 -32.86 -5.51
C THR A 416 10.05 -33.36 -4.06
N LEU A 417 10.92 -34.25 -3.62
CA LEU A 417 10.89 -34.80 -2.27
C LEU A 417 11.11 -33.71 -1.21
N LEU A 418 12.12 -32.86 -1.40
CA LEU A 418 12.47 -31.79 -0.46
C LEU A 418 11.38 -30.71 -0.38
N TYR A 419 10.85 -30.27 -1.53
CA TYR A 419 9.79 -29.28 -1.54
C TYR A 419 8.50 -29.83 -0.90
N SER A 420 8.13 -31.07 -1.19
CA SER A 420 6.96 -31.72 -0.60
C SER A 420 7.09 -31.91 0.91
N GLN A 421 8.31 -32.22 1.41
CA GLN A 421 8.57 -32.28 2.85
C GLN A 421 8.35 -30.89 3.52
N VAL A 422 8.85 -29.82 2.90
CA VAL A 422 8.68 -28.48 3.43
C VAL A 422 7.21 -28.06 3.36
N GLU A 423 6.53 -28.25 2.24
CA GLU A 423 5.12 -27.96 2.06
C GLU A 423 4.25 -28.66 3.13
N LYS A 424 4.55 -29.94 3.41
CA LYS A 424 3.82 -30.73 4.41
C LYS A 424 4.07 -30.25 5.84
N THR A 425 5.32 -29.88 6.17
CA THR A 425 5.73 -29.49 7.54
C THR A 425 5.45 -28.04 7.86
N GLN A 426 5.32 -27.18 6.85
CA GLN A 426 5.16 -25.74 6.96
C GLN A 426 3.81 -25.28 6.36
N LYS A 427 2.76 -26.09 6.51
CA LYS A 427 1.41 -25.75 6.02
C LYS A 427 0.99 -24.35 6.48
N GLU A 428 0.33 -23.61 5.60
CA GLU A 428 -0.31 -22.32 5.86
C GLU A 428 0.65 -21.19 6.28
N ASN A 429 1.97 -21.38 6.14
CA ASN A 429 2.91 -20.30 6.32
C ASN A 429 3.67 -19.98 5.02
N LEU A 430 4.37 -18.84 5.01
CA LEU A 430 5.07 -18.33 3.84
C LEU A 430 6.03 -19.34 3.21
N VAL A 431 6.77 -20.10 4.03
CA VAL A 431 7.76 -21.08 3.53
C VAL A 431 7.09 -22.28 2.88
N GLY A 432 5.90 -22.68 3.38
CA GLY A 432 5.09 -23.75 2.77
C GLY A 432 4.52 -23.32 1.42
N TYR A 433 4.06 -22.09 1.30
CA TYR A 433 3.60 -21.53 0.02
C TYR A 433 4.75 -21.39 -0.98
N GLU A 434 5.93 -21.00 -0.52
CA GLU A 434 7.14 -20.95 -1.34
C GLU A 434 7.53 -22.35 -1.85
N ALA A 435 7.42 -23.39 -0.99
CA ALA A 435 7.63 -24.78 -1.39
C ALA A 435 6.62 -25.21 -2.48
N LYS A 436 5.34 -24.88 -2.32
CA LYS A 436 4.29 -25.15 -3.29
C LYS A 436 4.55 -24.46 -4.63
N LEU A 437 5.02 -23.21 -4.62
CA LEU A 437 5.38 -22.48 -5.85
C LEU A 437 6.55 -23.16 -6.57
N ARG A 438 7.58 -23.63 -5.83
CA ARG A 438 8.69 -24.39 -6.41
C ARG A 438 8.24 -25.73 -7.00
N ASN A 439 7.30 -26.44 -6.37
CA ASN A 439 6.68 -27.63 -6.93
C ASN A 439 5.90 -27.31 -8.22
N ALA A 440 5.17 -26.20 -8.25
CA ALA A 440 4.48 -25.74 -9.46
C ALA A 440 5.46 -25.43 -10.60
N LYS A 441 6.54 -24.69 -10.32
CA LYS A 441 7.62 -24.39 -11.30
C LYS A 441 8.28 -25.69 -11.81
N LEU A 442 8.51 -26.67 -10.93
CA LEU A 442 9.11 -27.95 -11.32
C LEU A 442 8.16 -28.77 -12.21
N SER A 443 6.86 -28.76 -11.93
CA SER A 443 5.84 -29.39 -12.79
C SER A 443 5.77 -28.72 -14.17
N TYR A 444 5.85 -27.40 -14.19
CA TYR A 444 5.94 -26.60 -15.42
C TYR A 444 7.18 -26.98 -16.26
N TYR A 445 8.37 -27.08 -15.66
CA TYR A 445 9.60 -27.50 -16.34
C TYR A 445 9.53 -28.91 -16.91
N LYS A 446 8.74 -29.81 -16.28
CA LYS A 446 8.47 -31.17 -16.77
C LYS A 446 7.43 -31.20 -17.90
N GLY A 447 6.78 -30.07 -18.19
CA GLY A 447 5.67 -29.99 -19.16
C GLY A 447 4.34 -30.53 -18.63
N ASP A 448 4.23 -30.76 -17.31
CA ASP A 448 2.96 -31.11 -16.66
C ASP A 448 2.21 -29.83 -16.25
N PHE A 449 1.70 -29.13 -17.27
CA PHE A 449 1.05 -27.82 -17.10
C PHE A 449 -0.24 -27.91 -16.29
N ARG A 450 -0.95 -29.06 -16.34
CA ARG A 450 -2.16 -29.25 -15.54
C ARG A 450 -1.84 -29.27 -14.05
N LEU A 451 -0.86 -30.08 -13.65
CA LEU A 451 -0.45 -30.15 -12.25
C LEU A 451 0.15 -28.81 -11.77
N ALA A 452 0.94 -28.15 -12.62
CA ALA A 452 1.43 -26.80 -12.32
C ALA A 452 0.28 -25.83 -12.05
N GLN A 453 -0.75 -25.84 -12.92
CA GLN A 453 -1.91 -24.95 -12.79
C GLN A 453 -2.72 -25.21 -11.51
N GLU A 454 -2.92 -26.48 -11.11
CA GLU A 454 -3.59 -26.85 -9.87
C GLU A 454 -2.89 -26.25 -8.62
N HIS A 455 -1.57 -26.33 -8.57
CA HIS A 455 -0.77 -25.69 -7.51
C HIS A 455 -0.88 -24.16 -7.53
N LEU A 456 -0.81 -23.55 -8.72
CA LEU A 456 -0.85 -22.11 -8.90
C LEU A 456 -2.22 -21.51 -8.53
N ASP A 457 -3.32 -22.20 -8.85
CA ASP A 457 -4.68 -21.74 -8.53
C ASP A 457 -4.91 -21.64 -7.01
N ILE A 458 -4.29 -22.54 -6.22
CA ILE A 458 -4.30 -22.45 -4.76
C ILE A 458 -3.50 -21.22 -4.29
N LEU A 459 -2.33 -20.99 -4.88
CA LEU A 459 -1.41 -19.91 -4.46
C LEU A 459 -1.96 -18.51 -4.72
N LYS A 460 -2.76 -18.30 -5.76
CA LYS A 460 -3.38 -17.01 -6.06
C LYS A 460 -4.33 -16.52 -4.97
N GLN A 461 -4.90 -17.41 -4.18
CA GLN A 461 -5.95 -17.09 -3.19
C GLN A 461 -5.45 -17.01 -1.75
N ALA A 462 -4.30 -17.60 -1.43
CA ALA A 462 -3.94 -17.93 -0.05
C ALA A 462 -2.64 -17.30 0.48
N THR A 463 -2.00 -16.34 -0.24
CA THR A 463 -0.62 -15.95 0.11
C THR A 463 -0.35 -14.44 0.15
N THR A 464 0.91 -14.09 0.46
CA THR A 464 1.44 -12.75 0.30
C THR A 464 1.41 -12.30 -1.17
N ARG A 465 1.41 -10.98 -1.40
CA ARG A 465 1.36 -10.39 -2.75
C ARG A 465 2.46 -10.93 -3.67
N GLU A 466 3.68 -11.14 -3.17
CA GLU A 466 4.82 -11.60 -3.96
C GLU A 466 4.60 -12.99 -4.54
N ILE A 467 4.29 -13.98 -3.69
CA ILE A 467 4.04 -15.36 -4.14
C ILE A 467 2.78 -15.43 -5.02
N ALA A 468 1.74 -14.66 -4.70
CA ALA A 468 0.53 -14.60 -5.49
C ALA A 468 0.79 -14.01 -6.89
N ASN A 469 1.62 -12.97 -7.00
CA ASN A 469 2.01 -12.38 -8.28
C ASN A 469 2.83 -13.36 -9.12
N ASP A 470 3.85 -14.01 -8.55
CA ASP A 470 4.63 -15.06 -9.24
C ASP A 470 3.74 -16.19 -9.72
N ALA A 471 2.80 -16.65 -8.88
CA ALA A 471 1.85 -17.69 -9.24
C ALA A 471 0.89 -17.24 -10.34
N LEU A 472 0.42 -15.98 -10.28
CA LEU A 472 -0.45 -15.39 -11.30
C LEU A 472 0.28 -15.31 -12.65
N GLN A 473 1.49 -14.77 -12.67
CA GLN A 473 2.30 -14.61 -13.88
C GLN A 473 2.54 -15.95 -14.58
N LEU A 474 3.00 -16.98 -13.84
CA LEU A 474 3.21 -18.31 -14.39
C LEU A 474 1.90 -18.95 -14.88
N SER A 475 0.81 -18.76 -14.12
CA SER A 475 -0.51 -19.27 -14.51
C SER A 475 -1.05 -18.61 -15.78
N MET A 476 -0.83 -17.29 -15.94
CA MET A 476 -1.24 -16.55 -17.14
C MET A 476 -0.46 -17.08 -18.35
N ARG A 477 0.87 -17.19 -18.26
CA ARG A 477 1.71 -17.76 -19.33
C ARG A 477 1.24 -19.16 -19.76
N ILE A 478 0.94 -20.04 -18.79
CA ILE A 478 0.41 -21.37 -19.10
C ILE A 478 -0.93 -21.29 -19.84
N LYS A 479 -1.86 -20.47 -19.35
CA LYS A 479 -3.21 -20.37 -19.92
C LYS A 479 -3.22 -19.76 -21.31
N GLU A 480 -2.49 -18.68 -21.52
CA GLU A 480 -2.39 -17.98 -22.79
C GLU A 480 -1.83 -18.89 -23.87
N ASN A 481 -0.71 -19.56 -23.59
CA ASN A 481 -0.08 -20.44 -24.57
C ASN A 481 -0.85 -21.72 -24.86
N ILE A 482 -1.55 -22.30 -23.87
CA ILE A 482 -2.41 -23.49 -24.09
C ILE A 482 -3.72 -23.11 -24.81
N ALA A 483 -4.21 -21.88 -24.66
CA ALA A 483 -5.43 -21.44 -25.34
C ALA A 483 -5.25 -21.40 -26.88
N PHE A 484 -4.06 -21.08 -27.36
CA PHE A 484 -3.73 -21.03 -28.80
C PHE A 484 -3.20 -22.37 -29.35
N ASP A 485 -2.51 -23.16 -28.52
CA ASP A 485 -2.00 -24.48 -28.84
C ASP A 485 -2.41 -25.50 -27.79
N SER A 486 -3.50 -26.22 -28.03
CA SER A 486 -4.02 -27.24 -27.10
C SER A 486 -3.05 -28.40 -26.84
N THR A 487 -2.01 -28.58 -27.68
CA THR A 487 -0.94 -29.56 -27.46
C THR A 487 0.10 -29.06 -26.46
N GLY A 488 0.23 -27.74 -26.30
CA GLY A 488 1.22 -27.09 -25.47
C GLY A 488 2.67 -27.34 -25.90
N ALA A 489 2.89 -27.71 -27.17
CA ALA A 489 4.22 -28.08 -27.65
C ALA A 489 5.21 -26.93 -27.59
N ALA A 490 4.83 -25.72 -28.06
CA ALA A 490 5.66 -24.53 -28.00
C ALA A 490 6.00 -24.13 -26.57
N LEU A 491 5.01 -24.16 -25.67
CA LEU A 491 5.22 -23.88 -24.24
C LEU A 491 6.14 -24.92 -23.58
N LYS A 492 6.06 -26.19 -24.00
CA LYS A 492 6.94 -27.24 -23.48
C LYS A 492 8.39 -27.04 -23.90
N ASP A 493 8.63 -26.60 -25.14
CA ASP A 493 9.97 -26.25 -25.62
C ASP A 493 10.50 -25.02 -24.91
N TYR A 494 9.67 -24.00 -24.71
CA TYR A 494 10.01 -22.83 -23.92
C TYR A 494 10.35 -23.17 -22.46
N ALA A 495 9.53 -23.98 -21.79
CA ALA A 495 9.80 -24.44 -20.43
C ALA A 495 11.11 -25.25 -20.33
N ALA A 496 11.43 -26.04 -21.36
CA ALA A 496 12.72 -26.75 -21.44
C ALA A 496 13.91 -25.78 -21.62
N ILE A 497 13.74 -24.67 -22.35
CA ILE A 497 14.76 -23.61 -22.47
C ILE A 497 14.96 -22.95 -21.09
N GLU A 498 13.89 -22.58 -20.41
CA GLU A 498 13.98 -22.01 -19.06
C GLU A 498 14.67 -22.98 -18.08
N LEU A 499 14.40 -24.28 -18.16
CA LEU A 499 15.09 -25.28 -17.35
C LEU A 499 16.59 -25.36 -17.66
N LEU A 500 16.98 -25.31 -18.93
CA LEU A 500 18.39 -25.27 -19.32
C LEU A 500 19.11 -24.02 -18.77
N LEU A 501 18.46 -22.88 -18.83
CA LEU A 501 18.98 -21.64 -18.21
C LEU A 501 19.09 -21.77 -16.71
N TYR A 502 18.07 -22.32 -16.06
CA TYR A 502 18.11 -22.59 -14.62
C TYR A 502 19.29 -23.50 -14.26
N GLN A 503 19.63 -24.47 -15.13
CA GLN A 503 20.75 -25.38 -14.98
C GLN A 503 22.12 -24.77 -15.36
N ASN A 504 22.19 -23.48 -15.68
CA ASN A 504 23.38 -22.80 -16.19
C ASN A 504 23.93 -23.38 -17.52
N LYS A 505 23.09 -24.06 -18.31
CA LYS A 505 23.41 -24.61 -19.64
C LYS A 505 23.06 -23.60 -20.73
N THR A 506 23.70 -22.43 -20.67
CA THR A 506 23.34 -21.29 -21.51
C THR A 506 23.51 -21.55 -23.00
N GLU A 507 24.57 -22.28 -23.41
CA GLU A 507 24.79 -22.60 -24.83
C GLU A 507 23.71 -23.54 -25.37
N ASP A 508 23.31 -24.56 -24.61
CA ASP A 508 22.24 -25.46 -24.98
C ASP A 508 20.89 -24.73 -25.09
N ALA A 509 20.67 -23.77 -24.16
CA ALA A 509 19.48 -22.92 -24.18
C ALA A 509 19.43 -22.02 -25.42
N LEU A 510 20.55 -21.35 -25.76
CA LEU A 510 20.62 -20.50 -26.96
C LEU A 510 20.43 -21.31 -28.24
N LYS A 511 20.98 -22.53 -28.33
CA LYS A 511 20.74 -23.42 -29.47
C LYS A 511 19.26 -23.75 -29.59
N LYS A 512 18.62 -24.13 -28.48
CA LYS A 512 17.18 -24.46 -28.48
C LYS A 512 16.29 -23.24 -28.77
N ILE A 513 16.70 -22.02 -28.37
CA ILE A 513 16.05 -20.77 -28.75
C ILE A 513 16.08 -20.60 -30.29
N GLU A 514 17.23 -20.84 -30.90
CA GLU A 514 17.38 -20.71 -32.35
C GLU A 514 16.52 -21.73 -33.11
N ASP A 515 16.53 -23.01 -32.65
CA ASP A 515 15.66 -24.05 -33.20
C ASP A 515 14.17 -23.68 -33.13
N LEU A 516 13.74 -23.08 -31.99
CA LEU A 516 12.37 -22.64 -31.80
C LEU A 516 11.99 -21.45 -32.70
N LYS A 517 12.91 -20.48 -32.91
CA LYS A 517 12.70 -19.35 -33.82
C LYS A 517 12.60 -19.77 -35.28
N GLN A 518 13.30 -20.83 -35.66
CA GLN A 518 13.26 -21.39 -37.03
C GLN A 518 12.04 -22.30 -37.28
N GLY A 519 11.20 -22.51 -36.26
CA GLY A 519 10.01 -23.36 -36.35
C GLY A 519 10.31 -24.86 -36.26
N GLU A 520 11.53 -25.25 -35.89
CA GLU A 520 11.94 -26.63 -35.65
C GLU A 520 11.56 -27.06 -34.23
N SER A 521 10.27 -27.30 -34.00
CA SER A 521 9.79 -27.89 -32.74
C SER A 521 10.04 -29.41 -32.73
N THR A 522 10.45 -29.95 -31.58
CA THR A 522 10.66 -31.40 -31.36
C THR A 522 9.40 -32.25 -31.56
N GLY A 523 8.25 -31.63 -31.84
CA GLY A 523 6.95 -32.29 -32.06
C GLY A 523 6.43 -32.34 -33.51
N GLY A 524 7.18 -31.84 -34.50
CA GLY A 524 6.88 -32.05 -35.93
C GLY A 524 5.66 -31.34 -36.51
N THR A 525 5.11 -30.33 -35.85
CA THR A 525 4.04 -29.49 -36.38
C THR A 525 4.50 -28.03 -36.46
N SER A 526 4.57 -27.54 -37.69
CA SER A 526 4.78 -26.12 -38.03
C SER A 526 3.56 -25.28 -37.59
N ILE A 527 3.24 -25.28 -36.32
CA ILE A 527 2.16 -24.45 -35.77
C ILE A 527 2.78 -23.20 -35.17
N SER A 528 2.34 -22.10 -35.69
CA SER A 528 2.53 -20.74 -35.25
C SER A 528 3.15 -20.60 -33.82
N ASN A 529 4.46 -20.64 -33.73
CA ASN A 529 5.20 -20.24 -32.53
C ASN A 529 5.05 -18.71 -32.25
N GLN A 530 4.23 -18.00 -33.04
CA GLN A 530 4.06 -16.56 -32.97
C GLN A 530 3.61 -16.07 -31.60
N SER A 531 2.79 -16.84 -30.88
CA SER A 531 2.28 -16.47 -29.55
C SER A 531 3.30 -16.52 -28.42
N ILE A 532 4.51 -17.06 -28.65
CA ILE A 532 5.56 -17.19 -27.63
C ILE A 532 6.88 -16.51 -28.03
N LEU A 533 6.93 -15.92 -29.24
CA LEU A 533 8.18 -15.35 -29.76
C LEU A 533 8.63 -14.09 -29.01
N ASP A 534 7.72 -13.28 -28.51
CA ASP A 534 8.03 -12.14 -27.65
C ASP A 534 8.68 -12.60 -26.34
N ASP A 535 8.14 -13.64 -25.68
CA ASP A 535 8.74 -14.31 -24.52
C ASP A 535 10.16 -14.86 -24.86
N VAL A 536 10.34 -15.45 -26.04
CA VAL A 536 11.63 -16.00 -26.50
C VAL A 536 12.65 -14.89 -26.72
N TYR A 537 12.26 -13.80 -27.39
CA TYR A 537 13.15 -12.63 -27.58
C TYR A 537 13.52 -11.97 -26.25
N TRP A 538 12.55 -11.86 -25.35
CA TRP A 538 12.78 -11.36 -24.00
C TRP A 538 13.81 -12.23 -23.25
N LEU A 539 13.63 -13.55 -23.31
CA LEU A 539 14.52 -14.49 -22.67
C LEU A 539 15.94 -14.43 -23.24
N GLU A 540 16.07 -14.39 -24.58
CA GLU A 540 17.37 -14.23 -25.25
C GLU A 540 18.03 -12.89 -24.93
N ALA A 541 17.27 -11.79 -24.91
CA ALA A 541 17.79 -10.47 -24.56
C ALA A 541 18.40 -10.45 -23.15
N ASN A 542 17.75 -11.10 -22.19
CA ASN A 542 18.27 -11.24 -20.83
C ASN A 542 19.55 -12.10 -20.79
N ILE A 543 19.62 -13.19 -21.56
CA ILE A 543 20.84 -14.00 -21.67
C ILE A 543 21.99 -13.17 -22.23
N ARG A 544 21.76 -12.43 -23.32
CA ARG A 544 22.77 -11.57 -23.95
C ARG A 544 23.25 -10.48 -22.98
N MET A 545 22.35 -9.85 -22.25
CA MET A 545 22.69 -8.86 -21.22
C MET A 545 23.57 -9.47 -20.13
N GLN A 546 23.22 -10.66 -19.60
CA GLN A 546 24.03 -11.35 -18.57
C GLN A 546 25.43 -11.74 -19.05
N ARG A 547 25.60 -11.96 -20.34
CA ARG A 547 26.90 -12.22 -20.98
C ARG A 547 27.70 -10.97 -21.26
N GLY A 548 27.14 -9.78 -21.06
CA GLY A 548 27.75 -8.50 -21.41
C GLY A 548 27.63 -8.14 -22.89
N GLU A 549 26.79 -8.86 -23.64
CA GLU A 549 26.52 -8.63 -25.06
C GLU A 549 25.38 -7.59 -25.21
N PHE A 550 25.63 -6.37 -24.74
CA PHE A 550 24.57 -5.36 -24.55
C PHE A 550 23.93 -4.91 -25.86
N ASP A 551 24.70 -4.75 -26.93
CA ASP A 551 24.16 -4.36 -28.23
C ASP A 551 23.21 -5.40 -28.81
N ASN A 552 23.55 -6.69 -28.66
CA ASN A 552 22.66 -7.80 -29.05
C ASN A 552 21.38 -7.83 -28.20
N SER A 553 21.50 -7.58 -26.91
CA SER A 553 20.33 -7.48 -26.01
C SER A 553 19.40 -6.35 -26.44
N ILE A 554 19.95 -5.15 -26.67
CA ILE A 554 19.20 -3.97 -27.12
C ILE A 554 18.49 -4.25 -28.45
N ALA A 555 19.16 -4.90 -29.41
CA ALA A 555 18.54 -5.25 -30.69
C ALA A 555 17.35 -6.17 -30.56
N LEU A 556 17.43 -7.18 -29.66
CA LEU A 556 16.31 -8.09 -29.36
C LEU A 556 15.15 -7.38 -28.67
N LEU A 557 15.45 -6.51 -27.70
CA LEU A 557 14.43 -5.69 -27.02
C LEU A 557 13.76 -4.72 -28.02
N GLN A 558 14.53 -4.15 -28.95
CA GLN A 558 13.95 -3.31 -30.01
C GLN A 558 13.02 -4.11 -30.92
N ARG A 559 13.35 -5.35 -31.20
CA ARG A 559 12.51 -6.25 -32.00
C ARG A 559 11.15 -6.51 -31.30
N ILE A 560 11.14 -6.68 -29.98
CA ILE A 560 9.88 -6.77 -29.21
C ILE A 560 9.04 -5.49 -29.40
N LEU A 561 9.68 -4.32 -29.33
CA LEU A 561 8.98 -3.04 -29.49
C LEU A 561 8.40 -2.81 -30.88
N ASP A 562 9.08 -3.34 -31.91
CA ASP A 562 8.70 -3.16 -33.33
C ASP A 562 7.64 -4.18 -33.77
N GLU A 563 7.75 -5.44 -33.33
CA GLU A 563 6.89 -6.55 -33.77
C GLU A 563 5.75 -6.84 -32.80
N TYR A 564 5.93 -6.55 -31.47
CA TYR A 564 5.03 -6.88 -30.35
C TYR A 564 4.77 -5.68 -29.45
N GLY A 565 4.78 -4.47 -30.00
CA GLY A 565 4.71 -3.22 -29.21
C GLY A 565 3.42 -2.96 -28.44
N GLU A 566 2.37 -3.75 -28.67
CA GLU A 566 1.10 -3.72 -27.94
C GLU A 566 0.96 -4.88 -26.93
N ASP A 567 1.93 -5.80 -26.90
CA ASP A 567 1.90 -6.96 -26.01
C ASP A 567 2.45 -6.62 -24.61
N ILE A 568 2.23 -7.52 -23.66
CA ILE A 568 2.51 -7.29 -22.22
C ILE A 568 3.99 -6.97 -21.96
N LEU A 569 4.92 -7.55 -22.74
CA LEU A 569 6.37 -7.36 -22.54
C LEU A 569 6.93 -6.07 -23.16
N ALA A 570 6.12 -5.28 -23.87
CA ALA A 570 6.63 -4.12 -24.60
C ALA A 570 7.14 -3.01 -23.67
N ASP A 571 6.45 -2.71 -22.58
CA ASP A 571 6.90 -1.71 -21.59
C ASP A 571 8.10 -2.22 -20.78
N ASP A 572 8.13 -3.53 -20.41
CA ASP A 572 9.30 -4.18 -19.81
C ASP A 572 10.54 -4.04 -20.72
N ALA A 573 10.40 -4.34 -22.00
CA ALA A 573 11.49 -4.27 -22.98
C ALA A 573 12.04 -2.84 -23.13
N TYR A 574 11.15 -1.87 -23.21
CA TYR A 574 11.55 -0.47 -23.35
C TYR A 574 12.22 0.08 -22.09
N PHE A 575 11.71 -0.27 -20.91
CA PHE A 575 12.33 0.12 -19.66
C PHE A 575 13.71 -0.52 -19.48
N LEU A 576 13.87 -1.81 -19.82
CA LEU A 576 15.14 -2.52 -19.73
C LEU A 576 16.20 -1.93 -20.69
N GLN A 577 15.83 -1.48 -21.89
CA GLN A 577 16.74 -0.73 -22.76
C GLN A 577 17.31 0.50 -22.06
N GLY A 578 16.44 1.29 -21.38
CA GLY A 578 16.87 2.44 -20.59
C GLY A 578 17.87 2.06 -19.49
N GLU A 579 17.61 0.96 -18.77
CA GLU A 579 18.53 0.46 -17.74
C GLU A 579 19.89 0.02 -18.30
N ILE A 580 19.91 -0.64 -19.45
CA ILE A 580 21.17 -1.05 -20.10
C ILE A 580 22.00 0.17 -20.47
N TYR A 581 21.40 1.19 -21.11
CA TYR A 581 22.11 2.42 -21.44
C TYR A 581 22.61 3.16 -20.20
N GLU A 582 21.79 3.26 -19.15
CA GLU A 582 22.15 3.96 -17.92
C GLU A 582 23.27 3.25 -17.14
N ARG A 583 23.09 1.94 -16.87
CA ARG A 583 23.89 1.22 -15.87
C ARG A 583 25.06 0.46 -16.46
N GLN A 584 24.92 -0.05 -17.67
CA GLN A 584 25.93 -0.92 -18.28
C GLN A 584 26.80 -0.17 -19.27
N LEU A 585 26.18 0.64 -20.12
CA LEU A 585 26.92 1.43 -21.15
C LEU A 585 27.33 2.82 -20.66
N GLY A 586 26.67 3.34 -19.58
CA GLY A 586 26.97 4.67 -19.05
C GLY A 586 26.50 5.82 -19.94
N ASP A 587 25.70 5.54 -20.97
CA ASP A 587 25.15 6.54 -21.90
C ASP A 587 23.93 7.21 -21.30
N LYS A 588 24.16 8.25 -20.50
CA LYS A 588 23.14 8.99 -19.78
C LYS A 588 22.16 9.72 -20.70
N ASP A 589 22.64 10.21 -21.83
CA ASP A 589 21.82 10.99 -22.77
C ASP A 589 20.80 10.08 -23.45
N LYS A 590 21.24 8.90 -23.90
CA LYS A 590 20.34 7.90 -24.48
C LYS A 590 19.36 7.32 -23.46
N ALA A 591 19.82 7.05 -22.24
CA ALA A 591 18.94 6.62 -21.15
C ALA A 591 17.85 7.65 -20.83
N MET A 592 18.20 8.95 -20.76
CA MET A 592 17.22 10.03 -20.56
C MET A 592 16.19 10.10 -21.68
N GLU A 593 16.65 9.97 -22.95
CA GLU A 593 15.75 9.93 -24.10
C GLU A 593 14.74 8.80 -23.98
N ILE A 594 15.21 7.58 -23.67
CA ILE A 594 14.37 6.39 -23.51
C ILE A 594 13.35 6.58 -22.37
N TYR A 595 13.79 7.00 -21.18
CA TYR A 595 12.87 7.19 -20.05
C TYR A 595 11.82 8.29 -20.32
N ARG A 596 12.19 9.37 -21.00
CA ARG A 596 11.24 10.41 -21.43
C ARG A 596 10.19 9.85 -22.39
N ASN A 597 10.61 9.13 -23.41
CA ASN A 597 9.74 8.55 -24.42
C ASN A 597 8.87 7.43 -23.82
N PHE A 598 9.41 6.66 -22.88
CA PHE A 598 8.69 5.65 -22.12
C PHE A 598 7.48 6.23 -21.39
N LEU A 599 7.65 7.36 -20.70
CA LEU A 599 6.56 8.04 -19.98
C LEU A 599 5.43 8.53 -20.88
N THR A 600 5.75 8.79 -22.16
CA THR A 600 4.74 9.18 -23.16
C THR A 600 4.04 7.97 -23.75
N LYS A 601 4.79 6.90 -24.06
CA LYS A 601 4.27 5.71 -24.73
C LYS A 601 3.53 4.78 -23.77
N TYR A 602 4.02 4.61 -22.51
CA TYR A 602 3.49 3.69 -21.50
C TYR A 602 3.16 4.39 -20.17
N PRO A 603 2.27 5.39 -20.14
CA PRO A 603 1.99 6.18 -18.93
C PRO A 603 1.35 5.35 -17.79
N GLY A 604 0.69 4.24 -18.13
CA GLY A 604 0.06 3.30 -17.19
C GLY A 604 0.95 2.16 -16.70
N SER A 605 2.18 2.07 -17.19
CA SER A 605 3.12 1.01 -16.79
C SER A 605 3.49 1.09 -15.31
N VAL A 606 3.75 -0.07 -14.71
CA VAL A 606 4.27 -0.18 -13.34
C VAL A 606 5.64 0.51 -13.19
N TYR A 607 6.42 0.63 -14.28
CA TYR A 607 7.71 1.31 -14.31
C TYR A 607 7.62 2.82 -14.49
N ALA A 608 6.45 3.40 -14.75
CA ALA A 608 6.33 4.83 -15.05
C ALA A 608 6.85 5.73 -13.92
N ALA A 609 6.64 5.34 -12.66
CA ALA A 609 7.14 6.08 -11.50
C ALA A 609 8.69 6.03 -11.42
N GLU A 610 9.28 4.85 -11.65
CA GLU A 610 10.74 4.68 -11.62
C GLU A 610 11.40 5.36 -12.84
N ALA A 611 10.84 5.23 -14.03
CA ALA A 611 11.32 5.92 -15.24
C ALA A 611 11.34 7.44 -15.04
N ARG A 612 10.28 8.02 -14.45
CA ARG A 612 10.22 9.46 -14.14
C ARG A 612 11.32 9.88 -13.17
N LYS A 613 11.54 9.08 -12.13
CA LYS A 613 12.58 9.31 -11.14
C LYS A 613 13.98 9.26 -11.77
N ARG A 614 14.30 8.22 -12.55
CA ARG A 614 15.60 8.07 -13.22
C ARG A 614 15.85 9.19 -14.21
N TYR A 615 14.83 9.54 -15.01
CA TYR A 615 14.91 10.69 -15.92
C TYR A 615 15.29 11.97 -15.18
N ARG A 616 14.65 12.28 -14.04
CA ARG A 616 14.94 13.47 -13.23
C ARG A 616 16.33 13.42 -12.60
N GLN A 617 16.77 12.25 -12.15
CA GLN A 617 18.12 12.06 -11.59
C GLN A 617 19.20 12.29 -12.65
N LEU A 618 19.04 11.71 -13.84
CA LEU A 618 19.98 11.87 -14.94
C LEU A 618 20.02 13.32 -15.45
N ARG A 619 18.88 14.00 -15.47
CA ARG A 619 18.77 15.42 -15.83
C ARG A 619 19.44 16.35 -14.81
N GLY A 620 19.71 15.89 -13.61
CA GLY A 620 20.34 16.66 -12.54
C GLY A 620 19.39 17.46 -11.66
N ASP A 621 18.09 17.20 -11.69
CA ASP A 621 17.08 17.90 -10.89
C ASP A 621 17.33 17.80 -9.37
N PHE A 622 18.12 16.81 -8.93
CA PHE A 622 18.50 16.58 -7.54
C PHE A 622 19.95 16.98 -7.20
N SER A 623 20.69 17.53 -8.14
CA SER A 623 22.13 17.88 -7.96
C SER A 623 22.37 19.10 -7.04
N GLY A 624 21.31 19.81 -6.62
CA GLY A 624 21.40 20.93 -5.67
C GLY A 624 21.57 20.53 -4.19
N GLN A 625 21.46 19.24 -3.84
CA GLN A 625 21.53 18.78 -2.43
C GLN A 625 22.83 18.07 -2.03
N GLN A 626 23.82 17.99 -2.90
CA GLN A 626 25.17 17.60 -2.49
C GLN A 626 25.98 18.83 -2.03
N VAL A 627 25.51 19.52 -1.02
CA VAL A 627 26.42 20.33 -0.20
C VAL A 627 27.18 19.32 0.67
N GLN A 628 28.37 18.96 0.23
CA GLN A 628 29.35 18.35 1.13
C GLN A 628 29.66 19.39 2.22
N PRO A 629 29.35 19.15 3.48
CA PRO A 629 30.03 19.89 4.54
C PRO A 629 31.48 19.37 4.52
N GLN A 630 32.39 20.24 4.14
CA GLN A 630 33.80 20.08 4.52
C GLN A 630 33.86 20.07 6.05
N PHE A 631 34.00 18.90 6.64
CA PHE A 631 34.63 18.68 7.96
C PHE A 631 35.16 17.24 8.05
#